data_8120a0db7d591382e4e87f96b1c09c8e
#
_entry.id   8120a0db7d591382e4e87f96b1c09c8e
#
_cell.length_a   1.000
_cell.length_b   1.000
_cell.length_c   1.000
_cell.angle_alpha   90.00
_cell.angle_beta   90.00
_cell.angle_gamma   90.00
#
_symmetry.space_group_name_H-M   'P 1'
#
loop_
_entity.id
_entity.type
_entity.pdbx_description
1 polymer ?
#
loop_
_entity_poly.entity_id
_entity_poly.type
_entity_poly.pdbx_seq_one_letter_code
_entity_poly.pdbx_strand_id
1 'polypeptide(L)'
;EEEDDDEDDEEDVEVDISKCKVTFDEDTHPYTGKAVKPEFTVSYVDEDGDDVDLEEGEDYSVTYSNNRKVSKNAKIKIKGITDNCTGTLVKTFTISKAKQKITAKNVSVSLSKKSVNLKAKCSTGTLKYKSSNTGVAVVDSNGKLNLKKKGKTIITIKAKASRNYKVAKKKITVTVK
;
A
#
# COMPACT_ATOMS: atom_id res chain seq x y z
N GLU A 1 12.13 -7.71 -67.46
CA GLU A 1 12.50 -7.45 -66.04
C GLU A 1 11.24 -7.67 -65.26
N GLU A 2 11.09 -8.89 -64.69
CA GLU A 2 10.07 -9.21 -63.71
C GLU A 2 10.62 -8.72 -62.38
N GLU A 3 9.94 -7.72 -61.78
CA GLU A 3 10.16 -7.34 -60.39
C GLU A 3 9.51 -8.43 -59.55
N ASP A 4 10.30 -9.29 -58.87
CA ASP A 4 9.89 -10.15 -57.80
C ASP A 4 9.51 -9.23 -56.61
N ASP A 5 8.19 -8.94 -56.46
CA ASP A 5 7.62 -8.46 -55.21
C ASP A 5 7.71 -9.62 -54.21
N ASP A 6 8.83 -9.68 -53.49
CA ASP A 6 8.89 -10.45 -52.24
C ASP A 6 7.89 -9.79 -51.25
N GLU A 7 6.61 -10.16 -51.36
CA GLU A 7 5.65 -9.96 -50.25
C GLU A 7 6.21 -10.79 -49.10
N ASP A 8 6.88 -10.11 -48.18
CA ASP A 8 7.23 -10.66 -46.85
C ASP A 8 5.89 -10.98 -46.17
N ASP A 9 5.40 -12.22 -46.36
CA ASP A 9 4.29 -12.76 -45.60
C ASP A 9 4.74 -12.84 -44.14
N GLU A 10 4.68 -11.71 -43.40
CA GLU A 10 4.75 -11.73 -41.96
C GLU A 10 3.58 -12.60 -41.49
N GLU A 11 3.82 -13.86 -41.18
CA GLU A 11 2.84 -14.75 -40.59
C GLU A 11 2.33 -14.10 -39.30
N ASP A 12 1.06 -13.70 -39.28
CA ASP A 12 0.39 -13.13 -38.12
C ASP A 12 0.43 -14.15 -36.97
N VAL A 13 1.30 -13.90 -35.98
CA VAL A 13 1.47 -14.78 -34.83
C VAL A 13 0.22 -14.73 -33.95
N GLU A 14 -0.49 -15.87 -33.84
CA GLU A 14 -1.63 -15.98 -32.93
C GLU A 14 -1.17 -16.20 -31.47
N VAL A 15 -1.49 -15.26 -30.59
CA VAL A 15 -1.16 -15.31 -29.16
C VAL A 15 -2.40 -15.63 -28.32
N ASP A 16 -2.33 -16.70 -27.54
CA ASP A 16 -3.34 -17.03 -26.51
C ASP A 16 -2.85 -16.47 -25.15
N ILE A 17 -3.47 -15.39 -24.70
CA ILE A 17 -3.18 -14.74 -23.39
C ILE A 17 -3.19 -15.74 -22.23
N SER A 18 -4.00 -16.80 -22.30
CA SER A 18 -4.07 -17.80 -21.23
C SER A 18 -2.75 -18.55 -21.01
N LYS A 19 -1.89 -18.57 -22.03
CA LYS A 19 -0.58 -19.23 -22.03
C LYS A 19 0.58 -18.27 -21.76
N CYS A 20 0.31 -16.94 -21.76
CA CYS A 20 1.32 -15.93 -21.54
C CYS A 20 1.87 -15.94 -20.12
N LYS A 21 3.09 -15.50 -20.01
CA LYS A 21 3.78 -15.23 -18.73
C LYS A 21 3.41 -13.82 -18.27
N VAL A 22 3.03 -13.70 -16.98
CA VAL A 22 2.80 -12.39 -16.34
C VAL A 22 3.77 -12.25 -15.18
N THR A 23 4.58 -11.21 -15.23
CA THR A 23 5.61 -10.91 -14.23
C THR A 23 5.27 -9.58 -13.56
N PHE A 24 5.03 -9.60 -12.25
CA PHE A 24 4.86 -8.38 -11.45
C PHE A 24 6.22 -7.84 -11.02
N ASP A 25 6.39 -6.51 -11.02
CA ASP A 25 7.56 -5.86 -10.43
C ASP A 25 7.64 -6.15 -8.93
N GLU A 26 6.49 -6.12 -8.25
CA GLU A 26 6.33 -6.50 -6.85
C GLU A 26 5.03 -7.30 -6.66
N ASP A 27 5.08 -8.45 -5.99
CA ASP A 27 3.90 -9.26 -5.66
C ASP A 27 3.07 -8.68 -4.51
N THR A 28 3.64 -7.74 -3.75
CA THR A 28 3.02 -7.22 -2.53
C THR A 28 3.08 -5.70 -2.47
N HIS A 29 1.93 -5.06 -2.45
CA HIS A 29 1.77 -3.62 -2.40
C HIS A 29 1.17 -3.17 -1.06
N PRO A 30 1.59 -2.03 -0.48
CA PRO A 30 0.97 -1.50 0.72
C PRO A 30 -0.41 -0.92 0.43
N TYR A 31 -1.34 -1.04 1.36
CA TYR A 31 -2.63 -0.36 1.29
C TYR A 31 -2.44 1.17 1.24
N THR A 32 -3.04 1.83 0.25
CA THR A 32 -2.92 3.27 0.01
C THR A 32 -4.19 4.07 0.29
N GLY A 33 -5.32 3.39 0.53
CA GLY A 33 -6.65 4.00 0.59
C GLY A 33 -7.33 4.15 -0.77
N LYS A 34 -6.60 3.93 -1.85
CA LYS A 34 -7.08 3.95 -3.23
C LYS A 34 -7.04 2.54 -3.84
N ALA A 35 -7.51 2.38 -5.08
CA ALA A 35 -7.30 1.17 -5.84
C ALA A 35 -5.79 0.99 -6.08
N VAL A 36 -5.28 -0.21 -5.82
CA VAL A 36 -3.90 -0.62 -6.10
C VAL A 36 -3.87 -1.23 -7.50
N LYS A 37 -3.00 -0.73 -8.35
CA LYS A 37 -2.74 -1.24 -9.68
C LYS A 37 -1.24 -1.53 -9.74
N PRO A 38 -0.81 -2.80 -9.64
CA PRO A 38 0.59 -3.17 -9.76
C PRO A 38 1.11 -2.92 -11.17
N GLU A 39 2.38 -2.62 -11.30
CA GLU A 39 3.12 -2.68 -12.55
C GLU A 39 3.43 -4.15 -12.85
N PHE A 40 3.32 -4.55 -14.10
CA PHE A 40 3.59 -5.91 -14.56
C PHE A 40 3.85 -5.92 -16.07
N THR A 41 4.50 -6.98 -16.55
CA THR A 41 4.68 -7.27 -17.97
C THR A 41 3.89 -8.54 -18.34
N VAL A 42 3.47 -8.60 -19.59
CA VAL A 42 2.86 -9.78 -20.21
C VAL A 42 3.73 -10.15 -21.40
N SER A 43 4.25 -11.37 -21.43
CA SER A 43 5.06 -11.85 -22.54
C SER A 43 4.66 -13.25 -22.98
N TYR A 44 4.96 -13.60 -24.21
CA TYR A 44 4.93 -14.97 -24.72
C TYR A 44 6.33 -15.33 -25.24
N VAL A 45 6.55 -16.61 -25.44
CA VAL A 45 7.80 -17.09 -26.06
C VAL A 45 7.50 -17.39 -27.52
N ASP A 46 8.26 -16.78 -28.40
CA ASP A 46 8.12 -16.99 -29.84
C ASP A 46 8.74 -18.34 -30.29
N GLU A 47 8.73 -18.60 -31.60
CA GLU A 47 9.24 -19.84 -32.18
C GLU A 47 10.75 -20.00 -32.03
N ASP A 48 11.48 -18.89 -31.95
CA ASP A 48 12.93 -18.88 -31.74
C ASP A 48 13.33 -19.05 -30.26
N GLY A 49 12.34 -18.99 -29.36
CA GLY A 49 12.51 -19.15 -27.91
C GLY A 49 12.75 -17.83 -27.18
N ASP A 50 12.52 -16.69 -27.81
CA ASP A 50 12.69 -15.38 -27.23
C ASP A 50 11.40 -14.89 -26.52
N ASP A 51 11.55 -14.17 -25.39
CA ASP A 51 10.44 -13.52 -24.67
C ASP A 51 10.01 -12.24 -25.44
N VAL A 52 8.80 -12.23 -25.98
CA VAL A 52 8.18 -11.07 -26.65
C VAL A 52 7.14 -10.44 -25.75
N ASP A 53 7.30 -9.14 -25.44
CA ASP A 53 6.37 -8.40 -24.60
C ASP A 53 5.15 -7.93 -25.40
N LEU A 54 3.97 -7.99 -24.75
CA LEU A 54 2.70 -7.48 -25.25
C LEU A 54 2.35 -6.14 -24.60
N GLU A 55 1.59 -5.27 -25.31
CA GLU A 55 1.26 -3.92 -24.87
C GLU A 55 -0.21 -3.76 -24.45
N GLU A 56 -0.43 -3.12 -23.25
CA GLU A 56 -1.78 -2.78 -22.80
C GLU A 56 -2.40 -1.71 -23.69
N GLY A 57 -3.58 -1.99 -24.23
CA GLY A 57 -4.32 -1.09 -25.14
C GLY A 57 -4.12 -1.40 -26.60
N GLU A 58 -3.08 -2.13 -26.97
CA GLU A 58 -2.83 -2.62 -28.32
C GLU A 58 -3.16 -4.11 -28.42
N ASP A 59 -2.53 -4.97 -27.64
CA ASP A 59 -2.72 -6.42 -27.66
C ASP A 59 -3.77 -6.89 -26.64
N TYR A 60 -3.80 -6.26 -25.46
CA TYR A 60 -4.69 -6.69 -24.39
C TYR A 60 -5.26 -5.54 -23.58
N SER A 61 -6.32 -5.84 -22.83
CA SER A 61 -6.94 -4.95 -21.83
C SER A 61 -6.86 -5.54 -20.44
N VAL A 62 -6.84 -4.66 -19.41
CA VAL A 62 -6.74 -5.05 -18.01
C VAL A 62 -7.93 -4.58 -17.18
N THR A 63 -8.44 -5.47 -16.36
CA THR A 63 -9.43 -5.13 -15.34
C THR A 63 -8.96 -5.61 -13.96
N TYR A 64 -9.36 -4.87 -12.93
CA TYR A 64 -8.94 -5.12 -11.55
C TYR A 64 -10.13 -5.46 -10.66
N SER A 65 -9.94 -6.40 -9.72
CA SER A 65 -10.94 -6.70 -8.70
C SER A 65 -10.29 -6.93 -7.34
N ASN A 66 -11.06 -6.66 -6.25
CA ASN A 66 -10.60 -6.77 -4.85
C ASN A 66 -9.35 -5.94 -4.52
N ASN A 67 -9.06 -4.90 -5.30
CA ASN A 67 -7.82 -4.13 -5.27
C ASN A 67 -7.87 -2.84 -4.41
N ARG A 68 -8.90 -2.67 -3.54
CA ARG A 68 -9.08 -1.45 -2.72
C ARG A 68 -8.82 -1.64 -1.23
N LYS A 69 -8.67 -2.87 -0.75
CA LYS A 69 -8.51 -3.21 0.67
C LYS A 69 -7.41 -4.25 0.84
N VAL A 70 -6.87 -4.37 2.05
CA VAL A 70 -5.93 -5.44 2.38
C VAL A 70 -6.53 -6.79 2.01
N SER A 71 -5.85 -7.52 1.14
CA SER A 71 -6.28 -8.80 0.56
C SER A 71 -5.06 -9.57 0.04
N LYS A 72 -5.09 -10.89 0.13
CA LYS A 72 -4.16 -11.79 -0.58
C LYS A 72 -4.72 -12.24 -1.95
N ASN A 73 -5.96 -11.82 -2.26
CA ASN A 73 -6.72 -12.25 -3.45
C ASN A 73 -7.19 -11.04 -4.27
N ALA A 74 -6.40 -9.95 -4.29
CA ALA A 74 -6.57 -8.91 -5.30
C ALA A 74 -6.21 -9.51 -6.66
N LYS A 75 -6.94 -9.15 -7.71
CA LYS A 75 -6.81 -9.78 -9.03
C LYS A 75 -6.64 -8.75 -10.12
N ILE A 76 -5.82 -9.10 -11.10
CA ILE A 76 -5.88 -8.58 -12.45
C ILE A 76 -6.52 -9.64 -13.34
N LYS A 77 -7.30 -9.21 -14.31
CA LYS A 77 -7.79 -10.00 -15.42
C LYS A 77 -7.32 -9.34 -16.71
N ILE A 78 -6.51 -10.05 -17.45
CA ILE A 78 -5.93 -9.66 -18.73
C ILE A 78 -6.75 -10.36 -19.80
N LYS A 79 -7.16 -9.63 -20.82
CA LYS A 79 -7.97 -10.17 -21.95
C LYS A 79 -7.38 -9.65 -23.24
N GLY A 80 -7.09 -10.55 -24.18
CA GLY A 80 -6.72 -10.21 -25.56
C GLY A 80 -7.84 -9.41 -26.24
N ILE A 81 -7.48 -8.46 -27.08
CA ILE A 81 -8.42 -7.52 -27.72
C ILE A 81 -8.26 -7.44 -29.25
N THR A 82 -7.38 -8.22 -29.83
CA THR A 82 -7.20 -8.31 -31.28
C THR A 82 -7.53 -9.72 -31.78
N ASP A 83 -7.67 -9.90 -33.07
CA ASP A 83 -7.93 -11.22 -33.69
C ASP A 83 -6.71 -12.14 -33.48
N ASN A 84 -5.50 -11.58 -33.45
CA ASN A 84 -4.23 -12.30 -33.26
C ASN A 84 -3.84 -12.43 -31.77
N CYS A 85 -4.51 -11.73 -30.86
CA CYS A 85 -4.26 -11.83 -29.43
C CYS A 85 -5.59 -12.07 -28.68
N THR A 86 -5.85 -13.33 -28.36
CA THR A 86 -7.13 -13.79 -27.81
C THR A 86 -7.00 -14.37 -26.40
N GLY A 87 -8.11 -14.84 -25.83
CA GLY A 87 -8.12 -15.52 -24.54
C GLY A 87 -8.13 -14.58 -23.32
N THR A 88 -7.97 -15.19 -22.16
CA THR A 88 -8.04 -14.47 -20.87
C THR A 88 -7.17 -15.13 -19.82
N LEU A 89 -6.44 -14.32 -19.05
CA LEU A 89 -5.61 -14.75 -17.94
C LEU A 89 -5.96 -13.98 -16.66
N VAL A 90 -6.03 -14.67 -15.52
CA VAL A 90 -6.25 -14.06 -14.22
C VAL A 90 -5.06 -14.34 -13.31
N LYS A 91 -4.44 -13.28 -12.79
CA LYS A 91 -3.39 -13.37 -11.78
C LYS A 91 -3.82 -12.69 -10.48
N THR A 92 -3.27 -13.15 -9.36
CA THR A 92 -3.52 -12.58 -8.03
C THR A 92 -2.28 -11.86 -7.53
N PHE A 93 -2.51 -10.79 -6.77
CA PHE A 93 -1.47 -10.07 -6.05
C PHE A 93 -1.91 -9.77 -4.61
N THR A 94 -0.96 -9.37 -3.76
CA THR A 94 -1.22 -9.13 -2.35
C THR A 94 -1.26 -7.63 -2.04
N ILE A 95 -2.30 -7.20 -1.32
CA ILE A 95 -2.34 -5.87 -0.69
C ILE A 95 -2.12 -6.04 0.81
N SER A 96 -0.97 -5.59 1.29
CA SER A 96 -0.54 -5.69 2.69
C SER A 96 -1.02 -4.51 3.53
N LYS A 97 -1.06 -4.69 4.86
CA LYS A 97 -1.37 -3.58 5.78
C LYS A 97 -0.33 -2.47 5.68
N ALA A 98 -0.81 -1.24 5.52
CA ALA A 98 0.04 -0.05 5.54
C ALA A 98 0.60 0.25 6.94
N LYS A 99 1.75 0.92 6.99
CA LYS A 99 2.30 1.49 8.23
C LYS A 99 1.45 2.70 8.65
N GLN A 100 1.21 2.85 9.96
CA GLN A 100 0.59 4.06 10.51
C GLN A 100 1.67 5.06 10.91
N LYS A 101 1.36 6.35 10.75
CA LYS A 101 2.17 7.45 11.27
C LYS A 101 1.44 8.11 12.44
N ILE A 102 2.09 8.18 13.60
CA ILE A 102 1.60 8.96 14.74
C ILE A 102 2.31 10.32 14.74
N THR A 103 1.53 11.39 14.68
CA THR A 103 2.03 12.76 14.79
C THR A 103 1.76 13.25 16.22
N ALA A 104 2.82 13.54 16.96
CA ALA A 104 2.80 14.13 18.29
C ALA A 104 4.16 14.80 18.55
N LYS A 105 4.17 15.84 19.39
CA LYS A 105 5.39 16.59 19.76
C LYS A 105 5.69 16.44 21.24
N ASN A 106 6.94 16.63 21.63
CA ASN A 106 7.31 16.80 23.02
C ASN A 106 6.62 18.03 23.61
N VAL A 107 6.32 17.99 24.90
CA VAL A 107 5.61 19.04 25.60
C VAL A 107 6.47 19.59 26.75
N SER A 108 6.61 20.91 26.81
CA SER A 108 7.17 21.61 27.97
C SER A 108 6.10 22.58 28.48
N VAL A 109 5.69 22.44 29.74
CA VAL A 109 4.51 23.14 30.26
C VAL A 109 4.67 23.47 31.75
N SER A 110 4.15 24.64 32.19
CA SER A 110 4.11 25.00 33.61
C SER A 110 3.07 24.19 34.35
N LEU A 111 3.37 23.77 35.58
CA LEU A 111 2.42 23.10 36.48
C LEU A 111 1.17 23.94 36.74
N SER A 112 1.27 25.27 36.69
CA SER A 112 0.14 26.19 36.88
C SER A 112 -0.99 25.99 35.86
N LYS A 113 -0.73 25.44 34.69
CA LYS A 113 -1.75 25.12 33.67
C LYS A 113 -2.63 23.95 34.04
N LYS A 114 -2.30 23.17 35.09
CA LYS A 114 -3.04 22.00 35.57
C LYS A 114 -3.26 20.91 34.50
N SER A 115 -3.55 21.27 33.26
CA SER A 115 -3.75 20.29 32.19
C SER A 115 -3.35 20.83 30.81
N VAL A 116 -3.03 19.90 29.86
CA VAL A 116 -2.72 20.21 28.45
C VAL A 116 -3.12 19.06 27.54
N ASN A 117 -3.58 19.37 26.34
CA ASN A 117 -3.94 18.35 25.34
C ASN A 117 -2.75 18.08 24.41
N LEU A 118 -2.40 16.80 24.21
CA LEU A 118 -1.30 16.35 23.36
C LEU A 118 -1.54 16.59 21.86
N LYS A 119 -2.81 16.74 21.44
CA LYS A 119 -3.19 16.91 20.02
C LYS A 119 -2.56 15.86 19.08
N ALA A 120 -2.34 14.65 19.58
CA ALA A 120 -1.79 13.56 18.79
C ALA A 120 -2.78 13.10 17.72
N LYS A 121 -2.28 12.73 16.54
CA LYS A 121 -3.07 12.22 15.42
C LYS A 121 -2.44 10.94 14.87
N CYS A 122 -3.25 10.07 14.26
CA CYS A 122 -2.78 8.90 13.50
C CYS A 122 -3.71 8.61 12.31
N SER A 123 -3.27 7.71 11.43
CA SER A 123 -4.00 7.36 10.21
C SER A 123 -5.40 6.78 10.45
N THR A 124 -5.61 6.08 11.59
CA THR A 124 -6.91 5.46 11.92
C THR A 124 -7.77 6.28 12.89
N GLY A 125 -7.23 7.35 13.47
CA GLY A 125 -7.89 8.14 14.50
C GLY A 125 -7.98 7.50 15.91
N THR A 126 -7.63 6.21 16.06
CA THR A 126 -7.73 5.48 17.33
C THR A 126 -6.39 5.39 18.03
N LEU A 127 -6.22 6.15 19.09
CA LEU A 127 -5.01 6.19 19.92
C LEU A 127 -5.26 5.67 21.34
N LYS A 128 -4.22 5.09 21.93
CA LYS A 128 -4.12 4.80 23.36
C LYS A 128 -2.87 5.44 23.92
N TYR A 129 -2.94 5.90 25.15
CA TYR A 129 -1.88 6.63 25.83
C TYR A 129 -1.48 5.93 27.13
N LYS A 130 -0.21 6.01 27.49
CA LYS A 130 0.31 5.53 28.78
C LYS A 130 1.43 6.45 29.23
N SER A 131 1.34 6.96 30.48
CA SER A 131 2.42 7.70 31.14
C SER A 131 3.37 6.71 31.81
N SER A 132 4.68 6.99 31.72
CA SER A 132 5.71 6.24 32.44
C SER A 132 5.84 6.66 33.90
N ASN A 133 5.40 7.88 34.24
CA ASN A 133 5.40 8.43 35.61
C ASN A 133 4.11 9.20 35.87
N THR A 134 3.13 8.52 36.47
CA THR A 134 1.82 9.08 36.78
C THR A 134 1.85 10.07 37.96
N GLY A 135 2.93 10.10 38.73
CA GLY A 135 3.18 11.10 39.76
C GLY A 135 3.54 12.47 39.18
N VAL A 136 4.10 12.53 37.94
CA VAL A 136 4.37 13.78 37.23
C VAL A 136 3.17 14.22 36.39
N ALA A 137 2.63 13.33 35.57
CA ALA A 137 1.43 13.60 34.79
C ALA A 137 0.68 12.31 34.43
N VAL A 138 -0.64 12.36 34.49
CA VAL A 138 -1.56 11.32 34.04
C VAL A 138 -2.14 11.73 32.68
N VAL A 139 -2.28 10.78 31.77
CA VAL A 139 -2.91 11.00 30.47
C VAL A 139 -4.22 10.21 30.38
N ASP A 140 -5.27 10.85 29.90
CA ASP A 140 -6.57 10.17 29.67
C ASP A 140 -6.65 9.53 28.27
N SER A 141 -7.78 8.90 27.98
CA SER A 141 -8.06 8.25 26.69
C SER A 141 -8.11 9.23 25.51
N ASN A 142 -8.35 10.51 25.74
CA ASN A 142 -8.45 11.57 24.74
C ASN A 142 -7.11 12.28 24.52
N GLY A 143 -6.05 11.89 25.25
CA GLY A 143 -4.73 12.50 25.18
C GLY A 143 -4.62 13.81 25.96
N LYS A 144 -5.52 14.08 26.91
CA LYS A 144 -5.40 15.19 27.84
C LYS A 144 -4.50 14.78 29.00
N LEU A 145 -3.44 15.53 29.21
CA LEU A 145 -2.54 15.39 30.34
C LEU A 145 -3.10 16.16 31.55
N ASN A 146 -3.16 15.52 32.72
CA ASN A 146 -3.38 16.15 34.01
C ASN A 146 -2.04 16.20 34.74
N LEU A 147 -1.55 17.41 34.99
CA LEU A 147 -0.24 17.68 35.59
C LEU A 147 -0.33 17.56 37.11
N LYS A 148 0.60 16.82 37.73
CA LYS A 148 0.59 16.53 39.17
C LYS A 148 1.76 17.16 39.89
N LYS A 149 2.98 17.07 39.33
CA LYS A 149 4.22 17.50 39.97
C LYS A 149 5.21 17.94 38.91
N LYS A 150 6.12 18.87 39.24
CA LYS A 150 7.29 19.21 38.43
C LYS A 150 8.14 17.95 38.15
N GLY A 151 8.68 17.83 36.95
CA GLY A 151 9.49 16.69 36.53
C GLY A 151 9.31 16.31 35.10
N LYS A 152 9.86 15.15 34.72
CA LYS A 152 9.76 14.59 33.36
C LYS A 152 9.01 13.25 33.38
N THR A 153 8.21 13.01 32.36
CA THR A 153 7.58 11.71 32.09
C THR A 153 7.58 11.44 30.59
N ILE A 154 7.55 10.15 30.22
CA ILE A 154 7.42 9.73 28.83
C ILE A 154 5.99 9.27 28.62
N ILE A 155 5.31 9.83 27.62
CA ILE A 155 4.02 9.35 27.16
C ILE A 155 4.23 8.43 25.97
N THR A 156 3.86 7.16 26.12
CA THR A 156 3.79 6.20 25.04
C THR A 156 2.41 6.30 24.38
N ILE A 157 2.40 6.64 23.10
CA ILE A 157 1.21 6.73 22.26
C ILE A 157 1.19 5.52 21.34
N LYS A 158 0.09 4.76 21.35
CA LYS A 158 -0.08 3.56 20.51
C LYS A 158 -1.32 3.71 19.64
N ALA A 159 -1.13 3.64 18.33
CA ALA A 159 -2.19 3.45 17.37
C ALA A 159 -2.48 1.95 17.22
N LYS A 160 -3.74 1.53 17.45
CA LYS A 160 -4.13 0.12 17.28
C LYS A 160 -4.03 -0.31 15.82
N ALA A 161 -3.74 -1.58 15.60
CA ALA A 161 -3.90 -2.16 14.28
C ALA A 161 -5.38 -2.11 13.87
N SER A 162 -5.61 -1.99 12.57
CA SER A 162 -6.93 -2.10 11.96
C SER A 162 -6.90 -3.11 10.81
N ARG A 163 -8.01 -3.23 10.07
CA ARG A 163 -8.05 -4.08 8.88
C ARG A 163 -6.94 -3.72 7.89
N ASN A 164 -6.71 -2.41 7.67
CA ASN A 164 -5.82 -1.91 6.62
C ASN A 164 -4.48 -1.37 7.15
N TYR A 165 -4.28 -1.26 8.46
CA TYR A 165 -3.09 -0.65 9.04
C TYR A 165 -2.44 -1.54 10.11
N LYS A 166 -1.10 -1.53 10.13
CA LYS A 166 -0.29 -2.16 11.19
C LYS A 166 -0.38 -1.33 12.48
N VAL A 167 -0.05 -1.92 13.63
CA VAL A 167 0.15 -1.18 14.88
C VAL A 167 1.29 -0.18 14.74
N ALA A 168 1.16 1.00 15.37
CA ALA A 168 2.27 1.95 15.50
C ALA A 168 2.43 2.41 16.95
N LYS A 169 3.64 2.80 17.33
CA LYS A 169 3.97 3.38 18.64
C LYS A 169 4.84 4.61 18.45
N LYS A 170 4.61 5.62 19.30
CA LYS A 170 5.47 6.81 19.42
C LYS A 170 5.63 7.17 20.88
N LYS A 171 6.84 7.55 21.27
CA LYS A 171 7.12 8.10 22.60
C LYS A 171 7.38 9.59 22.47
N ILE A 172 6.86 10.36 23.40
CA ILE A 172 7.14 11.79 23.55
C ILE A 172 7.54 12.07 24.99
N THR A 173 8.37 13.08 25.17
CA THR A 173 8.76 13.57 26.51
C THR A 173 7.84 14.71 26.90
N VAL A 174 7.34 14.66 28.15
CA VAL A 174 6.60 15.74 28.79
C VAL A 174 7.46 16.26 29.93
N THR A 175 7.76 17.54 29.92
CA THR A 175 8.48 18.25 30.99
C THR A 175 7.51 19.22 31.67
N VAL A 176 7.27 19.01 32.95
CA VAL A 176 6.46 19.89 33.81
C VAL A 176 7.42 20.78 34.61
N LYS A 177 7.31 22.11 34.45
CA LYS A 177 8.14 23.14 35.12
C LYS A 177 7.40 23.78 36.25
#